data_f7333d7f52ec27cd0c4f1316b58f491f
#
_entry.id   f7333d7f52ec27cd0c4f1316b58f491f
#
_cell.length_a   1.000
_cell.length_b   1.000
_cell.length_c   1.000
_cell.angle_alpha   90.00
_cell.angle_beta   90.00
_cell.angle_gamma   90.00
#
_symmetry.space_group_name_H-M   'P 1'
#
loop_
_entity.id
_entity.type
_entity.pdbx_description
1 polymer ?
#
loop_
_entity_poly.entity_id
_entity_poly.type
_entity_poly.pdbx_seq_one_letter_code
_entity_poly.pdbx_strand_id
1 'polypeptide(L)'
;MHMKIVIIRTHPSIIDINSYNVQEIGLARAYVSLGHTVDIVMYGGWTNTRKEKVEDGINIIFMRSIGILKNGIFPGIKRLATKYDLIQTHEYDQITSWLLYTDRKLKSKVILYHGPYYSSFNKGYNLRCKIADKIMLKIRNNPYVRCYTKSEAAKEFLESKGYVNVTAVGVGLDTSIWERDKDIEIHSTSKGQVGHLFTYTYVGKIEPRRNSLFLMKLMDRLLSAHNDIRCMVVGDGDSDYLNQCMSVVRKHIDSGRLIYRNKVNQTEIASVYEESDCMLFPSIYEIFGMVLMEAMYFTVPVITSDNGGADMLYRDGENGLVIDSNRNGGFKLEEWMDAAERIYSDSNLRDSIRMKLSYDRYKLGWEVVAKGIIGV
;
A
#
# COMPACT_ATOMS: atom_id res chain seq x y z
N MET A 1 -22.85 -18.35 3.99
CA MET A 1 -22.58 -19.65 3.31
C MET A 1 -21.07 -19.93 3.38
N HIS A 2 -20.65 -21.11 3.83
CA HIS A 2 -19.21 -21.47 3.87
C HIS A 2 -18.67 -21.66 2.46
N MET A 3 -17.52 -21.04 2.13
CA MET A 3 -16.83 -21.19 0.85
C MET A 3 -15.40 -21.73 1.06
N LYS A 4 -14.93 -22.50 0.08
CA LYS A 4 -13.51 -22.81 -0.08
C LYS A 4 -12.92 -21.80 -1.06
N ILE A 5 -11.98 -20.99 -0.60
CA ILE A 5 -11.37 -19.91 -1.37
C ILE A 5 -9.93 -20.27 -1.71
N VAL A 6 -9.48 -19.96 -2.92
CA VAL A 6 -8.07 -19.98 -3.26
C VAL A 6 -7.59 -18.61 -3.70
N ILE A 7 -6.50 -18.14 -3.07
CA ILE A 7 -5.78 -16.93 -3.47
C ILE A 7 -4.55 -17.38 -4.24
N ILE A 8 -4.40 -16.94 -5.49
CA ILE A 8 -3.29 -17.33 -6.35
C ILE A 8 -2.38 -16.12 -6.55
N ARG A 9 -1.22 -16.14 -5.89
CA ARG A 9 -0.17 -15.16 -6.10
C ARG A 9 0.59 -15.50 -7.37
N THR A 10 0.38 -14.72 -8.40
CA THR A 10 0.89 -14.99 -9.76
C THR A 10 2.32 -14.51 -10.00
N HIS A 11 2.90 -13.70 -9.12
CA HIS A 11 4.27 -13.20 -9.26
C HIS A 11 5.29 -14.28 -8.88
N PRO A 12 6.34 -14.53 -9.71
CA PRO A 12 7.34 -15.58 -9.49
C PRO A 12 8.42 -15.16 -8.51
N SER A 13 8.06 -14.87 -7.27
CA SER A 13 8.99 -14.58 -6.19
C SER A 13 8.74 -15.49 -5.01
N ILE A 14 9.82 -16.00 -4.43
CA ILE A 14 9.79 -16.64 -3.12
C ILE A 14 9.61 -15.53 -2.08
N ILE A 15 8.65 -15.71 -1.17
CA ILE A 15 8.36 -14.74 -0.11
C ILE A 15 8.66 -15.43 1.21
N ASP A 16 9.24 -14.66 2.11
CA ASP A 16 9.21 -15.00 3.53
C ASP A 16 7.80 -14.73 4.06
N ILE A 17 7.10 -15.81 4.41
CA ILE A 17 5.73 -15.77 4.91
C ILE A 17 5.61 -15.10 6.29
N ASN A 18 6.73 -14.95 6.99
CA ASN A 18 6.80 -14.26 8.28
C ASN A 18 7.11 -12.76 8.11
N SER A 19 7.25 -12.29 6.87
CA SER A 19 7.44 -10.86 6.61
C SER A 19 6.21 -10.06 7.03
N TYR A 20 6.45 -8.84 7.48
CA TYR A 20 5.38 -7.91 7.80
C TYR A 20 4.40 -7.74 6.63
N ASN A 21 3.13 -7.83 6.98
CA ASN A 21 1.98 -7.54 6.10
C ASN A 21 2.03 -8.25 4.74
N VAL A 22 2.19 -9.59 4.77
CA VAL A 22 1.95 -10.40 3.58
C VAL A 22 0.46 -10.33 3.25
N GLN A 23 0.12 -9.55 2.23
CA GLN A 23 -1.27 -9.18 1.91
C GLN A 23 -2.18 -10.39 1.71
N GLU A 24 -1.67 -11.46 1.10
CA GLU A 24 -2.41 -12.70 0.88
C GLU A 24 -2.78 -13.39 2.19
N ILE A 25 -1.90 -13.34 3.19
CA ILE A 25 -2.17 -13.92 4.53
C ILE A 25 -3.16 -13.05 5.29
N GLY A 26 -2.98 -11.74 5.30
CA GLY A 26 -3.93 -10.82 5.94
C GLY A 26 -5.35 -10.96 5.39
N LEU A 27 -5.49 -11.02 4.07
CA LEU A 27 -6.79 -11.24 3.43
C LEU A 27 -7.35 -12.65 3.71
N ALA A 28 -6.50 -13.68 3.76
CA ALA A 28 -6.92 -15.03 4.11
C ALA A 28 -7.47 -15.11 5.54
N ARG A 29 -6.81 -14.45 6.51
CA ARG A 29 -7.31 -14.33 7.89
C ARG A 29 -8.70 -13.67 7.93
N ALA A 30 -8.89 -12.62 7.15
CA ALA A 30 -10.19 -11.96 7.06
C ALA A 30 -11.28 -12.85 6.44
N TYR A 31 -10.96 -13.66 5.43
CA TYR A 31 -11.92 -14.64 4.92
C TYR A 31 -12.24 -15.73 5.94
N VAL A 32 -11.26 -16.16 6.73
CA VAL A 32 -11.47 -17.18 7.79
C VAL A 32 -12.32 -16.60 8.92
N SER A 33 -12.12 -15.35 9.34
CA SER A 33 -12.97 -14.69 10.35
C SER A 33 -14.43 -14.56 9.89
N LEU A 34 -14.65 -14.49 8.56
CA LEU A 34 -15.98 -14.51 7.95
C LEU A 34 -16.55 -15.93 7.74
N GLY A 35 -15.91 -16.98 8.26
CA GLY A 35 -16.38 -18.36 8.25
C GLY A 35 -16.02 -19.18 7.01
N HIS A 36 -14.97 -18.80 6.28
CA HIS A 36 -14.49 -19.51 5.07
C HIS A 36 -13.20 -20.29 5.34
N THR A 37 -12.77 -21.12 4.38
CA THR A 37 -11.45 -21.74 4.40
C THR A 37 -10.64 -21.28 3.19
N VAL A 38 -9.33 -21.07 3.39
CA VAL A 38 -8.47 -20.45 2.37
C VAL A 38 -7.20 -21.26 2.13
N ASP A 39 -6.93 -21.57 0.89
CA ASP A 39 -5.62 -22.02 0.43
C ASP A 39 -4.95 -20.89 -0.37
N ILE A 40 -3.68 -20.59 -0.08
CA ILE A 40 -2.90 -19.58 -0.81
C ILE A 40 -1.90 -20.32 -1.70
N VAL A 41 -1.98 -20.15 -3.01
CA VAL A 41 -1.00 -20.68 -3.96
C VAL A 41 0.13 -19.68 -4.15
N MET A 42 1.35 -20.10 -3.87
CA MET A 42 2.57 -19.33 -4.04
C MET A 42 3.55 -20.03 -4.98
N TYR A 43 4.47 -19.24 -5.53
CA TYR A 43 5.53 -19.71 -6.40
C TYR A 43 6.47 -20.65 -5.66
N GLY A 44 6.53 -21.91 -6.09
CA GLY A 44 7.42 -22.94 -5.52
C GLY A 44 8.67 -23.22 -6.35
N GLY A 45 8.84 -22.54 -7.52
CA GLY A 45 9.94 -22.84 -8.43
C GLY A 45 9.87 -24.27 -9.00
N TRP A 46 11.03 -24.85 -9.25
CA TRP A 46 11.16 -26.21 -9.81
C TRP A 46 10.98 -27.31 -8.75
N THR A 47 10.74 -26.98 -7.48
CA THR A 47 10.54 -27.97 -6.41
C THR A 47 9.19 -28.69 -6.55
N ASN A 48 9.07 -29.85 -5.91
CA ASN A 48 7.78 -30.53 -5.84
C ASN A 48 6.75 -29.66 -5.09
N THR A 49 5.51 -29.72 -5.54
CA THR A 49 4.41 -29.05 -4.85
C THR A 49 4.28 -29.56 -3.43
N ARG A 50 4.29 -28.66 -2.47
CA ARG A 50 4.09 -28.94 -1.05
C ARG A 50 2.99 -28.05 -0.47
N LYS A 51 2.28 -28.56 0.52
CA LYS A 51 1.24 -27.83 1.25
C LYS A 51 1.65 -27.72 2.71
N GLU A 52 1.59 -26.53 3.25
CA GLU A 52 1.94 -26.22 4.63
C GLU A 52 0.74 -25.54 5.30
N LYS A 53 0.43 -25.94 6.53
CA LYS A 53 -0.58 -25.27 7.34
C LYS A 53 0.07 -24.06 8.00
N VAL A 54 -0.53 -22.89 7.86
CA VAL A 54 -0.09 -21.63 8.49
C VAL A 54 -0.85 -21.40 9.78
N GLU A 55 -2.17 -21.47 9.69
CA GLU A 55 -3.11 -21.24 10.79
C GLU A 55 -4.35 -22.13 10.57
N ASP A 56 -5.27 -22.18 11.55
CA ASP A 56 -6.53 -22.88 11.37
C ASP A 56 -7.34 -22.20 10.25
N GLY A 57 -7.74 -23.00 9.28
CA GLY A 57 -8.46 -22.53 8.10
C GLY A 57 -7.57 -21.96 6.98
N ILE A 58 -6.25 -21.81 7.19
CA ILE A 58 -5.32 -21.24 6.19
C ILE A 58 -4.18 -22.20 5.89
N ASN A 59 -3.99 -22.55 4.61
CA ASN A 59 -2.82 -23.28 4.16
C ASN A 59 -2.13 -22.53 3.00
N ILE A 60 -0.82 -22.75 2.88
CA ILE A 60 -0.04 -22.31 1.72
C ILE A 60 0.32 -23.54 0.87
N ILE A 61 0.12 -23.41 -0.42
CA ILE A 61 0.52 -24.38 -1.43
C ILE A 61 1.67 -23.76 -2.24
N PHE A 62 2.90 -24.13 -1.92
CA PHE A 62 4.05 -23.83 -2.77
C PHE A 62 3.99 -24.75 -3.99
N MET A 63 3.43 -24.23 -5.07
CA MET A 63 3.17 -25.02 -6.25
C MET A 63 4.38 -25.01 -7.19
N ARG A 64 4.75 -26.18 -7.73
CA ARG A 64 5.76 -26.25 -8.80
C ARG A 64 5.38 -25.28 -9.92
N SER A 65 6.31 -24.43 -10.31
CA SER A 65 6.01 -23.29 -11.20
C SER A 65 7.25 -22.81 -11.95
N ILE A 66 7.02 -22.15 -13.07
CA ILE A 66 8.06 -21.58 -13.93
C ILE A 66 7.87 -20.05 -13.94
N GLY A 67 8.95 -19.31 -13.69
CA GLY A 67 8.94 -17.85 -13.77
C GLY A 67 9.39 -17.37 -15.14
N ILE A 68 8.55 -16.61 -15.85
CA ILE A 68 8.89 -16.00 -17.16
C ILE A 68 8.43 -14.54 -17.15
N LEU A 69 9.34 -13.60 -17.38
CA LEU A 69 9.03 -12.15 -17.50
C LEU A 69 8.13 -11.62 -16.36
N LYS A 70 8.46 -11.98 -15.12
CA LYS A 70 7.68 -11.67 -13.90
C LYS A 70 6.27 -12.30 -13.87
N ASN A 71 6.03 -13.34 -14.66
CA ASN A 71 4.83 -14.16 -14.61
C ASN A 71 5.15 -15.53 -14.00
N GLY A 72 4.38 -15.96 -13.03
CA GLY A 72 4.39 -17.33 -12.52
C GLY A 72 3.42 -18.19 -13.33
N ILE A 73 3.94 -19.24 -13.95
CA ILE A 73 3.15 -20.24 -14.66
C ILE A 73 3.10 -21.49 -13.78
N PHE A 74 1.89 -21.93 -13.46
CA PHE A 74 1.63 -23.03 -12.53
C PHE A 74 1.01 -24.22 -13.28
N PRO A 75 1.80 -25.22 -13.71
CA PRO A 75 1.28 -26.42 -14.35
C PRO A 75 0.26 -27.11 -13.45
N GLY A 76 -0.95 -27.37 -13.96
CA GLY A 76 -2.03 -28.02 -13.19
C GLY A 76 -2.91 -27.06 -12.37
N ILE A 77 -2.69 -25.75 -12.43
CA ILE A 77 -3.48 -24.75 -11.66
C ILE A 77 -4.98 -24.86 -11.95
N LYS A 78 -5.39 -25.10 -13.20
CA LYS A 78 -6.81 -25.27 -13.55
C LYS A 78 -7.44 -26.45 -12.82
N ARG A 79 -6.73 -27.59 -12.75
CA ARG A 79 -7.20 -28.78 -12.01
C ARG A 79 -7.28 -28.51 -10.51
N LEU A 80 -6.34 -27.76 -9.95
CA LEU A 80 -6.40 -27.36 -8.55
C LEU A 80 -7.62 -26.45 -8.32
N ALA A 81 -7.79 -25.43 -9.15
CA ALA A 81 -8.81 -24.41 -9.01
C ALA A 81 -10.25 -24.96 -9.07
N THR A 82 -10.51 -26.11 -9.72
CA THR A 82 -11.86 -26.72 -9.75
C THR A 82 -12.38 -27.11 -8.35
N LYS A 83 -11.52 -27.24 -7.37
CA LYS A 83 -11.85 -27.66 -5.98
C LYS A 83 -12.38 -26.53 -5.11
N TYR A 84 -12.39 -25.29 -5.63
CA TYR A 84 -12.74 -24.10 -4.88
C TYR A 84 -14.02 -23.45 -5.40
N ASP A 85 -14.67 -22.69 -4.51
CA ASP A 85 -15.89 -21.96 -4.80
C ASP A 85 -15.57 -20.55 -5.30
N LEU A 86 -14.49 -19.93 -4.78
CA LEU A 86 -13.97 -18.64 -5.21
C LEU A 86 -12.47 -18.76 -5.53
N ILE A 87 -12.08 -18.22 -6.68
CA ILE A 87 -10.71 -18.22 -7.18
C ILE A 87 -10.26 -16.77 -7.34
N GLN A 88 -9.47 -16.29 -6.40
CA GLN A 88 -8.87 -14.96 -6.50
C GLN A 88 -7.52 -15.06 -7.17
N THR A 89 -7.34 -14.32 -8.27
CA THR A 89 -6.08 -14.20 -8.97
C THR A 89 -5.63 -12.74 -9.00
N HIS A 90 -4.34 -12.53 -9.18
CA HIS A 90 -3.74 -11.21 -9.06
C HIS A 90 -3.22 -10.71 -10.41
N GLU A 91 -3.35 -9.41 -10.61
CA GLU A 91 -2.77 -8.57 -11.63
C GLU A 91 -3.20 -8.88 -13.08
N TYR A 92 -3.37 -7.80 -13.81
CA TYR A 92 -3.85 -7.80 -15.20
C TYR A 92 -2.89 -8.46 -16.19
N ASP A 93 -1.57 -8.24 -16.01
CA ASP A 93 -0.52 -8.68 -16.93
C ASP A 93 -0.07 -10.13 -16.72
N GLN A 94 -0.84 -10.92 -15.95
CA GLN A 94 -0.44 -12.28 -15.56
C GLN A 94 -1.09 -13.36 -16.40
N ILE A 95 -0.27 -14.21 -17.03
CA ILE A 95 -0.70 -15.34 -17.87
C ILE A 95 -1.61 -16.32 -17.11
N THR A 96 -1.29 -16.60 -15.86
CA THR A 96 -2.11 -17.49 -15.03
C THR A 96 -3.50 -16.94 -14.80
N SER A 97 -3.65 -15.63 -14.59
CA SER A 97 -4.95 -14.97 -14.48
C SER A 97 -5.76 -15.18 -15.76
N TRP A 98 -5.13 -14.93 -16.90
CA TRP A 98 -5.76 -15.15 -18.22
C TRP A 98 -6.19 -16.61 -18.43
N LEU A 99 -5.34 -17.60 -18.11
CA LEU A 99 -5.67 -19.01 -18.23
C LEU A 99 -6.91 -19.42 -17.42
N LEU A 100 -7.13 -18.80 -16.26
CA LEU A 100 -8.29 -19.04 -15.40
C LEU A 100 -9.55 -18.36 -15.94
N TYR A 101 -9.45 -17.11 -16.41
CA TYR A 101 -10.58 -16.39 -17.00
C TYR A 101 -11.15 -17.03 -18.25
N THR A 102 -10.28 -17.61 -19.11
CA THR A 102 -10.72 -18.23 -20.37
C THR A 102 -11.31 -19.62 -20.17
N ASP A 103 -11.10 -20.22 -19.00
CA ASP A 103 -11.62 -21.56 -18.72
C ASP A 103 -13.14 -21.53 -18.54
N ARG A 104 -13.86 -22.27 -19.35
CA ARG A 104 -15.34 -22.28 -19.36
C ARG A 104 -15.95 -22.74 -18.02
N LYS A 105 -15.27 -23.61 -17.28
CA LYS A 105 -15.74 -24.15 -16.00
C LYS A 105 -15.39 -23.27 -14.81
N LEU A 106 -14.36 -22.44 -14.94
CA LEU A 106 -13.82 -21.64 -13.81
C LEU A 106 -14.24 -20.18 -13.87
N LYS A 107 -14.48 -19.62 -15.06
CA LYS A 107 -14.66 -18.17 -15.26
C LYS A 107 -15.68 -17.49 -14.36
N SER A 108 -16.76 -18.18 -13.99
CA SER A 108 -17.80 -17.63 -13.07
C SER A 108 -17.35 -17.54 -11.62
N LYS A 109 -16.30 -18.29 -11.26
CA LYS A 109 -15.72 -18.33 -9.92
C LYS A 109 -14.48 -17.47 -9.78
N VAL A 110 -13.93 -16.96 -10.90
CA VAL A 110 -12.67 -16.19 -10.90
C VAL A 110 -12.97 -14.72 -10.67
N ILE A 111 -12.18 -14.15 -9.77
CA ILE A 111 -12.09 -12.71 -9.55
C ILE A 111 -10.65 -12.25 -9.76
N LEU A 112 -10.49 -11.00 -10.21
CA LEU A 112 -9.20 -10.33 -10.32
C LEU A 112 -9.03 -9.32 -9.18
N TYR A 113 -7.95 -9.43 -8.42
CA TYR A 113 -7.53 -8.39 -7.48
C TYR A 113 -6.28 -7.70 -8.01
N HIS A 114 -6.41 -6.41 -8.34
CA HIS A 114 -5.43 -5.68 -9.14
C HIS A 114 -4.95 -4.40 -8.44
N GLY A 115 -3.65 -4.09 -8.61
CA GLY A 115 -3.07 -2.93 -7.95
C GLY A 115 -2.34 -1.95 -8.88
N PRO A 116 -1.34 -2.37 -9.68
CA PRO A 116 -0.52 -1.44 -10.43
C PRO A 116 -1.27 -0.79 -11.61
N TYR A 117 -0.89 0.44 -11.92
CA TYR A 117 -1.37 1.18 -13.08
C TYR A 117 -0.19 1.81 -13.83
N TYR A 118 -0.43 2.46 -14.96
CA TYR A 118 0.64 3.06 -15.75
C TYR A 118 1.40 4.15 -14.99
N SER A 119 2.73 4.08 -15.08
CA SER A 119 3.62 5.09 -14.52
C SER A 119 4.94 5.12 -15.30
N SER A 120 5.54 6.30 -15.42
CA SER A 120 6.90 6.46 -15.97
C SER A 120 7.96 5.67 -15.19
N PHE A 121 7.71 5.38 -13.91
CA PHE A 121 8.56 4.57 -13.04
C PHE A 121 8.40 3.06 -13.24
N ASN A 122 7.35 2.60 -13.91
CA ASN A 122 7.03 1.19 -14.14
C ASN A 122 7.13 0.78 -15.61
N LYS A 123 8.19 1.18 -16.32
CA LYS A 123 8.37 0.92 -17.76
C LYS A 123 8.20 -0.56 -18.13
N GLY A 124 8.75 -1.47 -17.33
CA GLY A 124 8.62 -2.91 -17.56
C GLY A 124 7.18 -3.43 -17.39
N TYR A 125 6.44 -2.91 -16.43
CA TYR A 125 5.00 -3.20 -16.25
C TYR A 125 4.20 -2.64 -17.43
N ASN A 126 4.44 -1.39 -17.81
CA ASN A 126 3.77 -0.76 -18.95
C ASN A 126 3.95 -1.57 -20.24
N LEU A 127 5.16 -2.09 -20.48
CA LEU A 127 5.44 -2.94 -21.66
C LEU A 127 4.66 -4.27 -21.60
N ARG A 128 4.65 -4.93 -20.43
CA ARG A 128 3.88 -6.18 -20.25
C ARG A 128 2.38 -5.95 -20.45
N CYS A 129 1.85 -4.83 -19.98
CA CYS A 129 0.45 -4.47 -20.23
C CYS A 129 0.14 -4.28 -21.72
N LYS A 130 1.02 -3.64 -22.48
CA LYS A 130 0.85 -3.52 -23.96
C LYS A 130 0.82 -4.87 -24.65
N ILE A 131 1.60 -5.85 -24.17
CA ILE A 131 1.57 -7.23 -24.68
C ILE A 131 0.26 -7.91 -24.25
N ALA A 132 -0.12 -7.80 -22.97
CA ALA A 132 -1.35 -8.35 -22.44
C ALA A 132 -2.59 -7.79 -23.16
N ASP A 133 -2.60 -6.51 -23.52
CA ASP A 133 -3.68 -5.85 -24.24
C ASP A 133 -4.03 -6.61 -25.55
N LYS A 134 -3.03 -7.09 -26.28
CA LYS A 134 -3.23 -7.83 -27.54
C LYS A 134 -3.79 -9.24 -27.30
N ILE A 135 -3.37 -9.89 -26.22
CA ILE A 135 -3.75 -11.27 -25.90
C ILE A 135 -5.14 -11.31 -25.23
N MET A 136 -5.44 -10.35 -24.39
CA MET A 136 -6.61 -10.34 -23.51
C MET A 136 -7.82 -9.59 -24.07
N LEU A 137 -7.76 -9.13 -25.33
CA LEU A 137 -8.85 -8.41 -26.00
C LEU A 137 -10.23 -9.11 -25.89
N LYS A 138 -10.25 -10.45 -25.91
CA LYS A 138 -11.49 -11.23 -25.83
C LYS A 138 -12.08 -11.35 -24.43
N ILE A 139 -11.31 -11.03 -23.40
CA ILE A 139 -11.68 -11.28 -22.00
C ILE A 139 -12.20 -10.02 -21.31
N ARG A 140 -11.64 -8.86 -21.63
CA ARG A 140 -11.92 -7.59 -20.96
C ARG A 140 -13.40 -7.16 -21.00
N ASN A 141 -14.19 -7.70 -21.92
CA ASN A 141 -15.64 -7.51 -21.99
C ASN A 141 -16.42 -8.70 -21.44
N ASN A 142 -15.79 -9.61 -20.70
CA ASN A 142 -16.48 -10.76 -20.10
C ASN A 142 -17.27 -10.30 -18.86
N PRO A 143 -18.62 -10.35 -18.86
CA PRO A 143 -19.44 -9.89 -17.76
C PRO A 143 -19.27 -10.74 -16.47
N TYR A 144 -18.70 -11.94 -16.60
CA TYR A 144 -18.44 -12.82 -15.44
C TYR A 144 -17.14 -12.47 -14.70
N VAL A 145 -16.26 -11.66 -15.28
CA VAL A 145 -15.03 -11.23 -14.63
C VAL A 145 -15.33 -10.08 -13.70
N ARG A 146 -15.35 -10.37 -12.41
CA ARG A 146 -15.41 -9.36 -11.37
C ARG A 146 -14.00 -8.91 -11.02
N CYS A 147 -13.76 -7.62 -11.08
CA CYS A 147 -12.46 -7.02 -10.79
C CYS A 147 -12.55 -6.18 -9.51
N TYR A 148 -11.61 -6.41 -8.63
CA TYR A 148 -11.44 -5.61 -7.43
C TYR A 148 -10.08 -4.94 -7.48
N THR A 149 -9.99 -3.69 -7.06
CA THR A 149 -8.74 -2.94 -7.18
C THR A 149 -8.28 -2.36 -5.85
N LYS A 150 -6.96 -2.18 -5.76
CA LYS A 150 -6.32 -1.63 -4.57
C LYS A 150 -6.50 -0.11 -4.45
N SER A 151 -6.86 0.58 -5.56
CA SER A 151 -7.07 2.03 -5.58
C SER A 151 -8.03 2.43 -6.70
N GLU A 152 -8.56 3.65 -6.63
CA GLU A 152 -9.36 4.22 -7.75
C GLU A 152 -8.52 4.37 -9.00
N ALA A 153 -7.24 4.77 -8.92
CA ALA A 153 -6.34 4.82 -10.08
C ALA A 153 -6.15 3.45 -10.75
N ALA A 154 -6.11 2.35 -9.97
CA ALA A 154 -6.07 1.00 -10.51
C ALA A 154 -7.42 0.58 -11.13
N LYS A 155 -8.55 1.08 -10.63
CA LYS A 155 -9.87 0.89 -11.22
C LYS A 155 -9.97 1.61 -12.56
N GLU A 156 -9.65 2.89 -12.63
CA GLU A 156 -9.60 3.66 -13.87
C GLU A 156 -8.69 2.98 -14.93
N PHE A 157 -7.55 2.43 -14.47
CA PHE A 157 -6.68 1.65 -15.34
C PHE A 157 -7.41 0.44 -15.96
N LEU A 158 -8.09 -0.39 -15.16
CA LEU A 158 -8.82 -1.55 -15.69
C LEU A 158 -10.02 -1.14 -16.57
N GLU A 159 -10.75 -0.10 -16.19
CA GLU A 159 -11.85 0.46 -17.00
C GLU A 159 -11.33 0.97 -18.34
N SER A 160 -10.15 1.60 -18.38
CA SER A 160 -9.48 1.99 -19.64
C SER A 160 -9.11 0.80 -20.52
N LYS A 161 -9.00 -0.42 -19.92
CA LYS A 161 -8.79 -1.69 -20.62
C LYS A 161 -10.10 -2.34 -21.07
N GLY A 162 -11.25 -1.74 -20.78
CA GLY A 162 -12.57 -2.21 -21.18
C GLY A 162 -13.22 -3.19 -20.18
N TYR A 163 -12.71 -3.29 -18.94
CA TYR A 163 -13.43 -3.99 -17.88
C TYR A 163 -14.60 -3.12 -17.40
N VAL A 164 -15.78 -3.75 -17.22
CA VAL A 164 -17.03 -3.02 -16.87
C VAL A 164 -17.51 -3.31 -15.45
N ASN A 165 -16.93 -4.30 -14.78
CA ASN A 165 -17.32 -4.71 -13.44
C ASN A 165 -16.13 -4.58 -12.48
N VAL A 166 -15.78 -3.34 -12.17
CA VAL A 166 -14.60 -2.98 -11.40
C VAL A 166 -15.00 -2.20 -10.14
N THR A 167 -14.54 -2.65 -8.99
CA THR A 167 -14.78 -2.01 -7.69
C THR A 167 -13.46 -1.77 -6.97
N ALA A 168 -13.20 -0.55 -6.54
CA ALA A 168 -12.08 -0.25 -5.67
C ALA A 168 -12.42 -0.66 -4.22
N VAL A 169 -11.63 -1.55 -3.65
CA VAL A 169 -11.80 -2.09 -2.29
C VAL A 169 -10.63 -1.77 -1.36
N GLY A 170 -9.54 -1.24 -1.90
CA GLY A 170 -8.35 -0.91 -1.13
C GLY A 170 -7.48 -2.11 -0.77
N VAL A 171 -6.68 -1.93 0.27
CA VAL A 171 -5.79 -2.93 0.90
C VAL A 171 -6.04 -2.88 2.40
N GLY A 172 -5.88 -3.99 3.10
CA GLY A 172 -5.95 -4.03 4.55
C GLY A 172 -4.58 -3.85 5.22
N LEU A 173 -4.62 -3.40 6.46
CA LEU A 173 -3.46 -3.30 7.35
C LEU A 173 -3.57 -4.39 8.43
N ASP A 174 -2.49 -5.09 8.70
CA ASP A 174 -2.39 -6.00 9.84
C ASP A 174 -1.86 -5.20 11.05
N THR A 175 -2.76 -4.86 11.95
CA THR A 175 -2.47 -4.05 13.16
C THR A 175 -2.10 -4.90 14.37
N SER A 176 -2.17 -6.22 14.25
CA SER A 176 -2.01 -7.16 15.38
C SER A 176 -0.67 -7.05 16.11
N ILE A 177 0.37 -6.58 15.42
CA ILE A 177 1.69 -6.35 16.02
C ILE A 177 1.71 -5.16 16.98
N TRP A 178 0.81 -4.18 16.78
CA TRP A 178 0.70 -2.97 17.60
C TRP A 178 -0.41 -3.08 18.66
N GLU A 179 -1.38 -4.00 18.49
CA GLU A 179 -2.48 -4.21 19.44
C GLU A 179 -2.05 -4.90 20.74
N ARG A 180 -0.85 -5.52 20.76
CA ARG A 180 -0.30 -6.17 21.95
C ARG A 180 0.06 -5.20 23.05
N ASP A 181 0.34 -3.95 22.70
CA ASP A 181 0.53 -2.83 23.63
C ASP A 181 -0.78 -2.03 23.73
N LYS A 182 -1.81 -2.65 24.37
CA LYS A 182 -3.14 -2.03 24.57
C LYS A 182 -3.15 -0.73 25.39
N ASP A 183 -2.01 -0.32 25.93
CA ASP A 183 -1.81 0.96 26.60
C ASP A 183 -1.32 2.08 25.67
N ILE A 184 -1.39 1.90 24.35
CA ILE A 184 -1.30 3.04 23.43
C ILE A 184 -2.59 3.85 23.61
N GLU A 185 -2.68 4.55 24.72
CA GLU A 185 -3.49 5.77 24.80
C GLU A 185 -3.15 6.56 23.54
N ILE A 186 -4.16 6.97 22.79
CA ILE A 186 -3.99 7.97 21.74
C ILE A 186 -3.37 9.15 22.47
N HIS A 187 -2.04 9.18 22.48
CA HIS A 187 -1.36 10.28 23.12
C HIS A 187 -1.84 11.53 22.42
N SER A 188 -2.73 12.25 23.10
CA SER A 188 -2.76 13.68 22.92
C SER A 188 -1.29 14.06 23.00
N THR A 189 -0.67 14.22 21.82
CA THR A 189 0.74 14.57 21.70
C THR A 189 1.06 15.52 22.85
N SER A 190 2.23 15.36 23.43
CA SER A 190 2.84 16.18 24.47
C SER A 190 2.85 17.68 24.17
N LYS A 191 1.77 18.20 23.60
CA LYS A 191 1.48 19.57 23.25
C LYS A 191 1.25 20.37 24.52
N GLY A 192 2.28 21.09 24.88
CA GLY A 192 2.33 21.91 26.07
C GLY A 192 3.52 21.61 26.98
N GLN A 193 4.31 20.56 26.69
CA GLN A 193 5.59 20.40 27.40
C GLN A 193 6.58 21.46 26.87
N VAL A 194 7.09 22.23 27.79
CA VAL A 194 8.16 23.20 27.51
C VAL A 194 9.33 22.44 26.88
N GLY A 195 9.69 22.83 25.63
CA GLY A 195 10.80 22.20 24.88
C GLY A 195 10.40 21.14 23.84
N HIS A 196 9.10 20.87 23.58
CA HIS A 196 8.69 19.98 22.49
C HIS A 196 9.00 20.65 21.14
N LEU A 197 9.79 19.93 20.30
CA LEU A 197 10.02 20.32 18.91
C LEU A 197 8.95 19.72 18.01
N PHE A 198 8.29 20.53 17.20
CA PHE A 198 7.32 20.05 16.20
C PHE A 198 8.03 19.14 15.18
N THR A 199 7.59 17.89 15.05
CA THR A 199 8.30 16.88 14.28
C THR A 199 7.56 16.56 12.98
N TYR A 200 8.16 16.92 11.83
CA TYR A 200 7.77 16.42 10.52
C TYR A 200 8.49 15.11 10.24
N THR A 201 7.72 14.11 9.80
CA THR A 201 8.25 12.76 9.56
C THR A 201 8.03 12.33 8.12
N TYR A 202 8.97 11.54 7.61
CA TYR A 202 8.82 10.75 6.39
C TYR A 202 9.20 9.31 6.67
N VAL A 203 8.35 8.38 6.22
CA VAL A 203 8.61 6.94 6.28
C VAL A 203 8.49 6.34 4.88
N GLY A 204 9.52 5.66 4.40
CA GLY A 204 9.49 4.98 3.11
C GLY A 204 10.83 4.96 2.39
N LYS A 205 10.89 4.24 1.28
CA LYS A 205 12.10 4.20 0.46
C LYS A 205 12.47 5.58 -0.06
N ILE A 206 13.76 5.88 -0.06
CA ILE A 206 14.31 7.11 -0.64
C ILE A 206 14.61 6.82 -2.11
N GLU A 207 13.67 7.19 -2.97
CA GLU A 207 13.71 6.88 -4.41
C GLU A 207 12.99 7.96 -5.24
N PRO A 208 13.31 8.11 -6.53
CA PRO A 208 12.68 9.14 -7.39
C PRO A 208 11.16 9.04 -7.47
N ARG A 209 10.59 7.84 -7.44
CA ARG A 209 9.15 7.60 -7.45
C ARG A 209 8.44 8.21 -6.23
N ARG A 210 9.13 8.26 -5.09
CA ARG A 210 8.68 8.87 -3.84
C ARG A 210 8.95 10.38 -3.76
N ASN A 211 9.59 10.93 -4.80
CA ASN A 211 9.97 12.33 -4.87
C ASN A 211 10.83 12.82 -3.69
N SER A 212 11.73 11.93 -3.23
CA SER A 212 12.49 12.17 -2.00
C SER A 212 13.41 13.39 -2.08
N LEU A 213 13.92 13.73 -3.27
CA LEU A 213 14.72 14.94 -3.43
C LEU A 213 13.89 16.23 -3.20
N PHE A 214 12.65 16.25 -3.67
CA PHE A 214 11.71 17.33 -3.38
C PHE A 214 11.42 17.42 -1.88
N LEU A 215 11.17 16.28 -1.24
CA LEU A 215 10.97 16.18 0.20
C LEU A 215 12.14 16.80 0.98
N MET A 216 13.40 16.47 0.60
CA MET A 216 14.57 17.04 1.29
C MET A 216 14.66 18.56 1.12
N LYS A 217 14.30 19.08 -0.05
CA LYS A 217 14.23 20.53 -0.26
C LYS A 217 13.15 21.20 0.60
N LEU A 218 11.99 20.53 0.74
CA LEU A 218 10.91 21.01 1.61
C LEU A 218 11.37 21.03 3.08
N MET A 219 11.98 19.95 3.56
CA MET A 219 12.50 19.86 4.92
C MET A 219 13.62 20.88 5.18
N ASP A 220 14.53 21.11 4.21
CA ASP A 220 15.55 22.15 4.33
C ASP A 220 14.94 23.55 4.51
N ARG A 221 13.87 23.85 3.77
CA ARG A 221 13.16 25.15 3.90
C ARG A 221 12.48 25.29 5.26
N LEU A 222 11.73 24.27 5.72
CA LEU A 222 11.06 24.25 7.01
C LEU A 222 12.07 24.41 8.17
N LEU A 223 13.15 23.65 8.15
CA LEU A 223 14.20 23.71 9.18
C LEU A 223 15.00 25.03 9.14
N SER A 224 15.07 25.70 8.00
CA SER A 224 15.70 27.01 7.88
C SER A 224 14.79 28.16 8.32
N ALA A 225 13.47 27.99 8.21
CA ALA A 225 12.48 28.99 8.60
C ALA A 225 12.20 28.98 10.13
N HIS A 226 12.28 27.82 10.78
CA HIS A 226 11.86 27.64 12.17
C HIS A 226 12.95 26.97 13.01
N ASN A 227 13.13 27.43 14.26
CA ASN A 227 14.10 26.85 15.20
C ASN A 227 13.52 25.75 16.11
N ASP A 228 12.21 25.67 16.21
CA ASP A 228 11.43 24.76 17.05
C ASP A 228 10.81 23.60 16.24
N ILE A 229 11.25 23.42 14.98
CA ILE A 229 10.91 22.29 14.13
C ILE A 229 12.08 21.28 14.10
N ARG A 230 11.73 20.00 14.12
CA ARG A 230 12.60 18.85 13.86
C ARG A 230 12.03 18.06 12.68
N CYS A 231 12.91 17.43 11.89
CA CYS A 231 12.51 16.47 10.87
C CYS A 231 13.06 15.08 11.17
N MET A 232 12.28 14.06 10.86
CA MET A 232 12.70 12.66 10.95
C MET A 232 12.47 11.95 9.62
N VAL A 233 13.50 11.28 9.11
CA VAL A 233 13.48 10.55 7.84
C VAL A 233 13.84 9.10 8.11
N VAL A 234 12.91 8.19 7.81
CA VAL A 234 13.10 6.75 8.01
C VAL A 234 12.96 6.02 6.68
N GLY A 235 14.02 5.34 6.27
CA GLY A 235 14.02 4.50 5.07
C GLY A 235 15.37 4.38 4.38
N ASP A 236 15.49 3.35 3.57
CA ASP A 236 16.66 3.06 2.74
C ASP A 236 16.46 3.54 1.29
N GLY A 237 17.52 3.53 0.50
CA GLY A 237 17.48 3.88 -0.92
C GLY A 237 18.73 3.43 -1.65
N ASP A 238 18.74 3.64 -2.97
CA ASP A 238 19.98 3.52 -3.76
C ASP A 238 21.03 4.49 -3.24
N SER A 239 22.27 4.04 -3.10
CA SER A 239 23.35 4.80 -2.45
C SER A 239 23.58 6.17 -3.06
N ASP A 240 23.57 6.27 -4.39
CA ASP A 240 23.90 7.52 -5.08
C ASP A 240 22.75 8.53 -4.92
N TYR A 241 21.50 8.06 -5.12
CA TYR A 241 20.34 8.91 -4.94
C TYR A 241 20.12 9.30 -3.47
N LEU A 242 20.37 8.38 -2.54
CA LEU A 242 20.33 8.65 -1.10
C LEU A 242 21.36 9.74 -0.73
N ASN A 243 22.59 9.61 -1.18
CA ASN A 243 23.65 10.61 -0.94
C ASN A 243 23.25 11.98 -1.53
N GLN A 244 22.69 12.01 -2.73
CA GLN A 244 22.16 13.24 -3.34
C GLN A 244 21.07 13.87 -2.45
N CYS A 245 20.12 13.08 -1.97
CA CYS A 245 19.06 13.54 -1.07
C CYS A 245 19.63 14.09 0.24
N MET A 246 20.53 13.33 0.89
CA MET A 246 21.11 13.71 2.19
C MET A 246 22.03 14.94 2.09
N SER A 247 22.66 15.18 0.94
CA SER A 247 23.48 16.38 0.74
C SER A 247 22.69 17.69 0.87
N VAL A 248 21.41 17.69 0.49
CA VAL A 248 20.53 18.88 0.60
C VAL A 248 20.30 19.28 2.06
N VAL A 249 20.21 18.30 2.95
CA VAL A 249 19.86 18.49 4.37
C VAL A 249 21.05 18.29 5.31
N ARG A 250 22.27 18.18 4.79
CA ARG A 250 23.47 17.87 5.56
C ARG A 250 23.66 18.75 6.80
N LYS A 251 23.54 20.07 6.64
CA LYS A 251 23.67 21.04 7.75
C LYS A 251 22.67 20.76 8.89
N HIS A 252 21.49 20.25 8.58
CA HIS A 252 20.47 19.94 9.57
C HIS A 252 20.69 18.58 10.23
N ILE A 253 21.31 17.63 9.53
CA ILE A 253 21.80 16.37 10.12
C ILE A 253 22.90 16.67 11.11
N ASP A 254 23.91 17.47 10.70
CA ASP A 254 25.07 17.82 11.53
C ASP A 254 24.69 18.62 12.78
N SER A 255 23.60 19.41 12.72
CA SER A 255 23.05 20.13 13.88
C SER A 255 22.09 19.30 14.74
N GLY A 256 21.78 18.05 14.36
CA GLY A 256 20.82 17.19 15.07
C GLY A 256 19.35 17.53 14.87
N ARG A 257 19.03 18.53 14.03
CA ARG A 257 17.64 18.95 13.76
C ARG A 257 16.93 18.08 12.71
N LEU A 258 17.68 17.31 11.90
CA LEU A 258 17.15 16.24 11.07
C LEU A 258 17.76 14.91 11.49
N ILE A 259 16.90 13.99 11.88
CA ILE A 259 17.26 12.63 12.29
C ILE A 259 17.03 11.70 11.10
N TYR A 260 18.08 11.03 10.64
CA TYR A 260 18.00 10.01 9.61
C TYR A 260 18.18 8.62 10.22
N ARG A 261 17.23 7.71 9.93
CA ARG A 261 17.31 6.29 10.29
C ARG A 261 17.20 5.46 9.02
N ASN A 262 18.23 4.69 8.69
CA ASN A 262 18.27 3.91 7.45
C ASN A 262 17.11 2.90 7.36
N LYS A 263 16.88 2.16 8.45
CA LYS A 263 15.79 1.18 8.54
C LYS A 263 15.42 1.00 10.02
N VAL A 264 14.14 0.87 10.28
CA VAL A 264 13.62 0.52 11.61
C VAL A 264 12.83 -0.78 11.54
N ASN A 265 12.80 -1.52 12.63
CA ASN A 265 11.97 -2.71 12.74
C ASN A 265 10.49 -2.31 12.82
N GLN A 266 9.62 -3.27 12.49
CA GLN A 266 8.18 -3.02 12.54
C GLN A 266 7.65 -2.71 13.94
N THR A 267 8.30 -3.24 14.98
CA THR A 267 7.98 -2.90 16.38
C THR A 267 8.45 -1.49 16.75
N GLU A 268 9.50 -0.98 16.11
CA GLU A 268 10.04 0.36 16.36
C GLU A 268 9.33 1.44 15.53
N ILE A 269 8.58 1.04 14.48
CA ILE A 269 7.88 2.01 13.63
C ILE A 269 6.78 2.76 14.41
N ALA A 270 6.20 2.12 15.42
CA ALA A 270 5.22 2.73 16.30
C ALA A 270 5.79 4.00 16.95
N SER A 271 6.98 3.93 17.55
CA SER A 271 7.63 5.09 18.18
C SER A 271 7.92 6.23 17.20
N VAL A 272 8.21 5.89 15.93
CA VAL A 272 8.39 6.89 14.87
C VAL A 272 7.11 7.69 14.63
N TYR A 273 5.96 7.00 14.54
CA TYR A 273 4.68 7.69 14.36
C TYR A 273 4.22 8.42 15.62
N GLU A 274 4.49 7.87 16.82
CA GLU A 274 4.17 8.51 18.10
C GLU A 274 4.94 9.82 18.31
N GLU A 275 6.21 9.88 17.86
CA GLU A 275 7.03 11.08 17.89
C GLU A 275 6.63 12.11 16.81
N SER A 276 5.73 11.77 15.88
CA SER A 276 5.40 12.56 14.69
C SER A 276 4.22 13.49 14.95
N ASP A 277 4.38 14.77 14.65
CA ASP A 277 3.26 15.73 14.60
C ASP A 277 2.59 15.78 13.25
N CYS A 278 3.34 15.55 12.17
CA CYS A 278 2.84 15.50 10.80
C CYS A 278 3.75 14.67 9.91
N MET A 279 3.18 13.86 9.03
CA MET A 279 3.91 13.13 8.00
C MET A 279 3.85 13.86 6.66
N LEU A 280 5.01 14.00 5.99
CA LEU A 280 5.14 14.56 4.65
C LEU A 280 5.31 13.42 3.64
N PHE A 281 4.42 13.33 2.64
CA PHE A 281 4.43 12.22 1.69
C PHE A 281 4.21 12.67 0.23
N PRO A 282 5.23 13.30 -0.42
CA PRO A 282 5.13 13.83 -1.77
C PRO A 282 5.34 12.77 -2.86
N SER A 283 4.73 11.59 -2.73
CA SER A 283 4.95 10.48 -3.65
C SER A 283 4.26 10.69 -4.99
N ILE A 284 5.01 10.53 -6.09
CA ILE A 284 4.47 10.66 -7.45
C ILE A 284 3.61 9.45 -7.83
N TYR A 285 3.97 8.27 -7.34
CA TYR A 285 3.27 7.04 -7.69
C TYR A 285 3.18 6.09 -6.50
N GLU A 286 1.98 5.74 -6.12
CA GLU A 286 1.65 4.72 -5.14
C GLU A 286 0.53 3.83 -5.65
N ILE A 287 0.69 2.53 -5.49
CA ILE A 287 -0.41 1.59 -5.70
C ILE A 287 -1.47 1.77 -4.61
N PHE A 288 -1.03 1.86 -3.35
CA PHE A 288 -1.88 2.14 -2.20
C PHE A 288 -1.16 2.94 -1.10
N GLY A 289 0.14 2.67 -0.83
CA GLY A 289 0.92 3.40 0.17
C GLY A 289 0.63 2.94 1.60
N MET A 290 1.20 1.80 2.02
CA MET A 290 1.02 1.24 3.36
C MET A 290 1.34 2.23 4.48
N VAL A 291 2.38 3.06 4.29
CA VAL A 291 2.78 4.09 5.27
C VAL A 291 1.70 5.15 5.52
N LEU A 292 0.82 5.40 4.54
CA LEU A 292 -0.34 6.27 4.71
C LEU A 292 -1.39 5.62 5.64
N MET A 293 -1.59 4.30 5.55
CA MET A 293 -2.44 3.57 6.48
C MET A 293 -1.85 3.54 7.89
N GLU A 294 -0.53 3.34 7.97
CA GLU A 294 0.19 3.36 9.24
C GLU A 294 0.05 4.72 9.93
N ALA A 295 0.29 5.82 9.22
CA ALA A 295 0.07 7.17 9.74
C ALA A 295 -1.38 7.39 10.21
N MET A 296 -2.37 6.90 9.44
CA MET A 296 -3.79 6.96 9.83
C MET A 296 -4.06 6.15 11.10
N TYR A 297 -3.49 4.95 11.22
CA TYR A 297 -3.63 4.09 12.41
C TYR A 297 -3.15 4.80 13.67
N PHE A 298 -1.98 5.46 13.59
CA PHE A 298 -1.40 6.24 14.68
C PHE A 298 -1.96 7.66 14.78
N THR A 299 -3.01 7.99 14.02
CA THR A 299 -3.65 9.33 14.02
C THR A 299 -2.71 10.49 13.72
N VAL A 300 -1.65 10.25 12.95
CA VAL A 300 -0.70 11.29 12.53
C VAL A 300 -1.29 12.05 11.33
N PRO A 301 -1.45 13.38 11.41
CA PRO A 301 -1.81 14.22 10.28
C PRO A 301 -0.85 14.01 9.11
N VAL A 302 -1.37 13.95 7.89
CA VAL A 302 -0.56 13.73 6.69
C VAL A 302 -0.76 14.86 5.71
N ILE A 303 0.35 15.32 5.12
CA ILE A 303 0.36 16.14 3.90
C ILE A 303 0.86 15.24 2.78
N THR A 304 0.02 14.94 1.80
CA THR A 304 0.34 14.02 0.71
C THR A 304 -0.02 14.61 -0.65
N SER A 305 0.63 14.12 -1.70
CA SER A 305 0.16 14.35 -3.07
C SER A 305 -1.03 13.45 -3.38
N ASP A 306 -1.79 13.83 -4.38
CA ASP A 306 -2.84 13.04 -5.01
C ASP A 306 -2.24 11.79 -5.68
N ASN A 307 -2.33 10.64 -5.04
CA ASN A 307 -1.82 9.34 -5.50
C ASN A 307 -2.80 8.23 -5.15
N GLY A 308 -2.58 7.03 -5.69
CA GLY A 308 -3.53 5.93 -5.53
C GLY A 308 -3.89 5.58 -4.08
N GLY A 309 -2.98 5.79 -3.13
CA GLY A 309 -3.27 5.59 -1.69
C GLY A 309 -4.02 6.78 -1.08
N ALA A 310 -3.59 7.99 -1.39
CA ALA A 310 -4.22 9.19 -0.89
C ALA A 310 -5.70 9.28 -1.30
N ASP A 311 -6.01 8.97 -2.56
CA ASP A 311 -7.39 8.98 -3.08
C ASP A 311 -8.35 8.04 -2.34
N MET A 312 -7.83 6.94 -1.80
CA MET A 312 -8.62 5.98 -1.03
C MET A 312 -8.76 6.33 0.45
N LEU A 313 -7.73 6.94 1.02
CA LEU A 313 -7.59 7.08 2.47
C LEU A 313 -7.89 8.49 2.97
N TYR A 314 -7.58 9.51 2.17
CA TYR A 314 -7.61 10.89 2.63
C TYR A 314 -8.63 11.75 1.89
N ARG A 315 -9.19 12.71 2.62
CA ARG A 315 -10.04 13.80 2.10
C ARG A 315 -9.39 15.11 2.51
N ASP A 316 -9.10 15.96 1.51
CA ASP A 316 -8.42 17.24 1.76
C ASP A 316 -9.19 18.10 2.76
N GLY A 317 -8.47 18.61 3.77
CA GLY A 317 -9.02 19.42 4.83
C GLY A 317 -9.85 18.68 5.90
N GLU A 318 -10.18 17.38 5.71
CA GLU A 318 -10.97 16.61 6.67
C GLU A 318 -10.09 15.72 7.57
N ASN A 319 -9.36 14.76 6.97
CA ASN A 319 -8.51 13.81 7.68
C ASN A 319 -7.03 13.88 7.26
N GLY A 320 -6.66 14.86 6.46
CA GLY A 320 -5.31 15.15 5.98
C GLY A 320 -5.34 16.32 5.02
N LEU A 321 -4.18 16.73 4.50
CA LEU A 321 -4.07 17.68 3.40
C LEU A 321 -3.58 16.95 2.16
N VAL A 322 -4.36 17.03 1.08
CA VAL A 322 -4.05 16.40 -0.22
C VAL A 322 -3.76 17.48 -1.24
N ILE A 323 -2.50 17.56 -1.68
CA ILE A 323 -2.05 18.57 -2.65
C ILE A 323 -2.17 17.98 -4.06
N ASP A 324 -2.88 18.67 -4.95
CA ASP A 324 -3.03 18.30 -6.36
C ASP A 324 -1.72 18.52 -7.13
N SER A 325 -0.77 17.62 -6.93
CA SER A 325 0.56 17.69 -7.52
C SER A 325 0.73 16.78 -8.73
N ASN A 326 0.06 15.64 -8.76
CA ASN A 326 0.23 14.63 -9.82
C ASN A 326 -0.70 14.86 -11.02
N ARG A 327 -1.92 15.36 -10.78
CA ARG A 327 -2.93 15.53 -11.83
C ARG A 327 -2.78 16.84 -12.59
N ASN A 328 -2.71 17.95 -11.90
CA ASN A 328 -2.82 19.27 -12.55
C ASN A 328 -1.71 20.25 -12.18
N GLY A 329 -1.22 20.24 -10.95
CA GLY A 329 -0.42 21.34 -10.42
C GLY A 329 1.09 21.21 -10.58
N GLY A 330 1.60 19.98 -10.70
CA GLY A 330 3.03 19.71 -10.48
C GLY A 330 3.44 19.92 -9.01
N PHE A 331 4.67 19.55 -8.69
CA PHE A 331 5.20 19.70 -7.33
C PHE A 331 5.78 21.11 -7.15
N LYS A 332 5.00 22.02 -6.59
CA LYS A 332 5.41 23.40 -6.27
C LYS A 332 5.78 23.50 -4.80
N LEU A 333 7.00 23.93 -4.53
CA LEU A 333 7.54 23.96 -3.17
C LEU A 333 6.72 24.88 -2.25
N GLU A 334 6.25 26.01 -2.75
CA GLU A 334 5.46 26.98 -2.02
C GLU A 334 4.13 26.40 -1.55
N GLU A 335 3.39 25.66 -2.38
CA GLU A 335 2.13 25.02 -2.00
C GLU A 335 2.32 24.01 -0.85
N TRP A 336 3.44 23.28 -0.88
CA TRP A 336 3.80 22.34 0.18
C TRP A 336 4.28 23.03 1.46
N MET A 337 5.00 24.17 1.32
CA MET A 337 5.35 25.01 2.46
C MET A 337 4.09 25.57 3.13
N ASP A 338 3.16 26.14 2.35
CA ASP A 338 1.90 26.70 2.88
C ASP A 338 1.07 25.63 3.62
N ALA A 339 0.97 24.43 3.07
CA ALA A 339 0.29 23.31 3.74
C ALA A 339 1.00 22.88 5.04
N ALA A 340 2.33 22.84 5.03
CA ALA A 340 3.11 22.54 6.22
C ALA A 340 2.93 23.65 7.28
N GLU A 341 3.06 24.92 6.92
CA GLU A 341 2.84 26.04 7.83
C GLU A 341 1.44 26.05 8.45
N ARG A 342 0.40 25.68 7.66
CA ARG A 342 -0.97 25.54 8.18
C ARG A 342 -1.02 24.46 9.26
N ILE A 343 -0.45 23.28 9.00
CA ILE A 343 -0.43 22.20 10.00
C ILE A 343 0.41 22.60 11.22
N TYR A 344 1.51 23.31 11.03
CA TYR A 344 2.36 23.75 12.13
C TYR A 344 1.69 24.80 13.02
N SER A 345 1.09 25.82 12.43
CA SER A 345 0.55 26.98 13.17
C SER A 345 -0.86 26.76 13.71
N ASP A 346 -1.72 26.01 13.02
CA ASP A 346 -3.13 25.82 13.38
C ASP A 346 -3.34 24.53 14.18
N SER A 347 -3.36 24.63 15.52
CA SER A 347 -3.63 23.49 16.40
C SER A 347 -5.05 22.96 16.26
N ASN A 348 -6.05 23.81 15.99
CA ASN A 348 -7.45 23.37 15.85
C ASN A 348 -7.61 22.50 14.60
N LEU A 349 -6.96 22.86 13.50
CA LEU A 349 -6.93 22.04 12.29
C LEU A 349 -6.30 20.67 12.58
N ARG A 350 -5.14 20.64 13.26
CA ARG A 350 -4.50 19.37 13.63
C ARG A 350 -5.39 18.48 14.49
N ASP A 351 -6.04 19.04 15.49
CA ASP A 351 -6.90 18.30 16.41
C ASP A 351 -8.16 17.80 15.71
N SER A 352 -8.73 18.58 14.81
CA SER A 352 -9.84 18.15 13.95
C SER A 352 -9.43 16.97 13.06
N ILE A 353 -8.27 17.06 12.39
CA ILE A 353 -7.74 15.97 11.55
C ILE A 353 -7.51 14.72 12.41
N ARG A 354 -6.87 14.83 13.57
CA ARG A 354 -6.62 13.68 14.45
C ARG A 354 -7.91 13.01 14.93
N MET A 355 -8.89 13.81 15.31
CA MET A 355 -10.21 13.29 15.68
C MET A 355 -10.83 12.51 14.53
N LYS A 356 -10.77 13.02 13.31
CA LYS A 356 -11.30 12.32 12.13
C LYS A 356 -10.53 11.03 11.84
N LEU A 357 -9.20 11.05 11.93
CA LEU A 357 -8.35 9.87 11.75
C LEU A 357 -8.67 8.79 12.80
N SER A 358 -8.98 9.17 14.04
CA SER A 358 -9.34 8.21 15.11
C SER A 358 -10.61 7.42 14.78
N TYR A 359 -11.53 7.98 14.02
CA TYR A 359 -12.70 7.27 13.50
C TYR A 359 -12.38 6.44 12.24
N ASP A 360 -11.57 6.98 11.33
CA ASP A 360 -11.30 6.34 10.04
C ASP A 360 -10.36 5.13 10.16
N ARG A 361 -9.47 5.09 11.17
CA ARG A 361 -8.53 3.97 11.40
C ARG A 361 -9.20 2.61 11.59
N TYR A 362 -10.45 2.56 12.08
CA TYR A 362 -11.19 1.30 12.22
C TYR A 362 -11.59 0.67 10.88
N LYS A 363 -11.44 1.39 9.77
CA LYS A 363 -11.73 0.91 8.41
C LYS A 363 -10.51 0.30 7.72
N LEU A 364 -9.35 0.28 8.39
CA LEU A 364 -8.08 -0.14 7.79
C LEU A 364 -7.91 -1.66 7.72
N GLY A 365 -8.72 -2.45 8.42
CA GLY A 365 -8.57 -3.90 8.52
C GLY A 365 -8.88 -4.65 7.23
N TRP A 366 -8.23 -5.80 7.04
CA TRP A 366 -8.47 -6.71 5.92
C TRP A 366 -9.93 -7.20 5.84
N GLU A 367 -10.68 -7.20 6.93
CA GLU A 367 -12.10 -7.58 6.92
C GLU A 367 -12.97 -6.67 6.04
N VAL A 368 -12.66 -5.37 6.01
CA VAL A 368 -13.37 -4.42 5.15
C VAL A 368 -13.15 -4.77 3.67
N VAL A 369 -11.92 -5.09 3.32
CA VAL A 369 -11.55 -5.53 1.96
C VAL A 369 -12.23 -6.86 1.61
N ALA A 370 -12.18 -7.84 2.52
CA ALA A 370 -12.79 -9.15 2.32
C ALA A 370 -14.31 -9.03 2.12
N LYS A 371 -15.01 -8.26 2.96
CA LYS A 371 -16.45 -7.99 2.82
C LYS A 371 -16.78 -7.33 1.49
N GLY A 372 -15.98 -6.34 1.06
CA GLY A 372 -16.15 -5.70 -0.25
C GLY A 372 -16.01 -6.70 -1.43
N ILE A 373 -15.13 -7.69 -1.31
CA ILE A 373 -14.90 -8.70 -2.36
C ILE A 373 -16.05 -9.73 -2.40
N ILE A 374 -16.53 -10.22 -1.26
CA ILE A 374 -17.57 -11.27 -1.24
C ILE A 374 -19.00 -10.73 -1.19
N GLY A 375 -19.16 -9.42 -1.04
CA GLY A 375 -20.48 -8.75 -1.09
C GLY A 375 -21.31 -8.93 0.17
N VAL A 376 -20.68 -8.84 1.36
CA VAL A 376 -21.34 -8.99 2.67
C VAL A 376 -21.22 -7.72 3.51
#